data_4d1b228dda2c51f808306e19285ab1e0
#
_entry.id   4d1b228dda2c51f808306e19285ab1e0
#
_cell.length_a   1.000
_cell.length_b   1.000
_cell.length_c   1.000
_cell.angle_alpha   90.00
_cell.angle_beta   90.00
_cell.angle_gamma   90.00
#
_symmetry.space_group_name_H-M   'P 1'
#
loop_
_entity.id
_entity.type
_entity.pdbx_description
1 polymer ?
#
loop_
_entity_poly.entity_id
_entity_poly.type
_entity_poly.pdbx_seq_one_letter_code
_entity_poly.pdbx_strand_id
1 'polypeptide(L)'
;MEYTVQWLSDNTRIKELVNFFISHKTTSYISHSEIISGRAVDSKHWNSNLEAILTDQFNNENNTSTQLKILIAENNNHDIIGMLVFHVINSGFRQYAVLEDMLLDQSIRGMSIGSTLLKNAIQESKNWDIHFILLESGVDNEGAHHFFNKYGFEKVSENYILML
;
A
#
# COMPACT_ATOMS: atom_id res chain seq x y z
N MET A 1 8.49 8.37 20.48
CA MET A 1 7.59 9.23 19.67
C MET A 1 6.20 8.66 19.83
N GLU A 2 5.24 9.50 20.20
CA GLU A 2 3.83 9.13 20.19
C GLU A 2 3.28 9.29 18.76
N TYR A 3 2.39 8.40 18.37
CA TYR A 3 1.70 8.44 17.07
C TYR A 3 0.31 7.83 17.19
N THR A 4 -0.56 8.20 16.28
CA THR A 4 -1.91 7.63 16.14
C THR A 4 -2.04 6.92 14.81
N VAL A 5 -2.98 5.96 14.74
CA VAL A 5 -3.30 5.21 13.52
C VAL A 5 -4.79 5.33 13.26
N GLN A 6 -5.17 5.75 12.05
CA GLN A 6 -6.57 5.94 11.68
C GLN A 6 -6.85 5.65 10.20
N TRP A 7 -8.05 5.12 9.94
CA TRP A 7 -8.57 5.01 8.59
C TRP A 7 -9.06 6.38 8.11
N LEU A 8 -8.71 6.75 6.89
CA LEU A 8 -9.24 7.97 6.30
C LEU A 8 -10.71 7.78 5.94
N SER A 9 -11.52 8.78 6.27
CA SER A 9 -12.96 8.82 5.98
C SER A 9 -13.29 9.59 4.72
N ASP A 10 -12.35 10.38 4.22
CA ASP A 10 -12.54 11.28 3.07
C ASP A 10 -11.22 11.52 2.29
N ASN A 11 -11.32 12.28 1.22
CA ASN A 11 -10.21 12.55 0.31
C ASN A 11 -9.43 13.83 0.63
N THR A 12 -9.66 14.45 1.79
CA THR A 12 -9.04 15.76 2.11
C THR A 12 -7.52 15.70 2.21
N ARG A 13 -6.97 14.53 2.50
CA ARG A 13 -5.52 14.32 2.70
C ARG A 13 -4.82 13.64 1.53
N ILE A 14 -5.47 13.45 0.39
CA ILE A 14 -4.88 12.76 -0.79
C ILE A 14 -3.58 13.43 -1.23
N LYS A 15 -3.53 14.75 -1.27
CA LYS A 15 -2.31 15.49 -1.65
C LYS A 15 -1.12 15.16 -0.71
N GLU A 16 -1.37 15.07 0.58
CA GLU A 16 -0.34 14.71 1.56
C GLU A 16 0.14 13.27 1.37
N LEU A 17 -0.81 12.34 1.11
CA LEU A 17 -0.48 10.93 0.83
C LEU A 17 0.38 10.78 -0.42
N VAL A 18 0.03 11.48 -1.50
CA VAL A 18 0.80 11.47 -2.75
C VAL A 18 2.21 12.01 -2.51
N ASN A 19 2.34 13.12 -1.80
CA ASN A 19 3.65 13.68 -1.43
C ASN A 19 4.45 12.71 -0.56
N PHE A 20 3.80 12.06 0.40
CA PHE A 20 4.43 11.05 1.27
C PHE A 20 4.93 9.88 0.44
N PHE A 21 4.11 9.32 -0.46
CA PHE A 21 4.52 8.24 -1.35
C PHE A 21 5.75 8.63 -2.17
N ILE A 22 5.70 9.78 -2.85
CA ILE A 22 6.80 10.27 -3.71
C ILE A 22 8.09 10.44 -2.92
N SER A 23 8.00 10.95 -1.69
CA SER A 23 9.17 11.21 -0.83
C SER A 23 9.81 9.92 -0.29
N HIS A 24 9.05 8.85 -0.12
CA HIS A 24 9.52 7.62 0.53
C HIS A 24 9.62 6.40 -0.38
N LYS A 25 9.15 6.49 -1.64
CA LYS A 25 9.30 5.42 -2.61
C LYS A 25 10.77 5.11 -2.91
N THR A 26 11.06 3.85 -3.19
CA THR A 26 12.38 3.39 -3.67
C THR A 26 12.21 2.61 -4.98
N THR A 27 13.28 2.38 -5.71
CA THR A 27 13.21 1.54 -6.92
C THR A 27 12.96 0.07 -6.59
N SER A 28 13.43 -0.42 -5.44
CA SER A 28 13.16 -1.80 -4.97
C SER A 28 11.68 -2.05 -4.63
N TYR A 29 10.88 -0.98 -4.51
CA TYR A 29 9.43 -1.07 -4.30
C TYR A 29 8.69 -1.51 -5.57
N ILE A 30 9.23 -1.21 -6.75
CA ILE A 30 8.56 -1.47 -8.03
C ILE A 30 8.32 -2.97 -8.22
N SER A 31 7.06 -3.34 -8.37
CA SER A 31 6.59 -4.66 -8.76
C SER A 31 5.87 -4.60 -10.10
N HIS A 32 5.26 -5.69 -10.53
CA HIS A 32 4.48 -5.66 -11.77
C HIS A 32 3.23 -4.78 -11.65
N SER A 33 2.65 -4.61 -10.45
CA SER A 33 1.52 -3.72 -10.22
C SER A 33 1.83 -2.27 -10.59
N GLU A 34 3.01 -1.76 -10.19
CA GLU A 34 3.43 -0.40 -10.54
C GLU A 34 3.61 -0.23 -12.04
N ILE A 35 4.06 -1.27 -12.74
CA ILE A 35 4.24 -1.24 -14.21
C ILE A 35 2.87 -1.28 -14.90
N ILE A 36 1.98 -2.18 -14.51
CA ILE A 36 0.63 -2.33 -15.10
C ILE A 36 -0.22 -1.09 -14.86
N SER A 37 -0.17 -0.52 -13.65
CA SER A 37 -0.91 0.69 -13.30
C SER A 37 -0.33 1.98 -13.91
N GLY A 38 0.82 1.89 -14.58
CA GLY A 38 1.52 3.02 -15.18
C GLY A 38 2.28 3.88 -14.17
N ARG A 39 2.35 3.49 -12.89
CA ARG A 39 3.16 4.18 -11.86
C ARG A 39 4.65 4.09 -12.17
N ALA A 40 5.08 2.98 -12.78
CA ALA A 40 6.45 2.78 -13.25
C ALA A 40 6.47 2.45 -14.76
N VAL A 41 7.55 2.79 -15.44
CA VAL A 41 7.75 2.47 -16.86
C VAL A 41 8.41 1.11 -17.06
N ASP A 42 9.18 0.68 -16.08
CA ASP A 42 9.83 -0.64 -16.01
C ASP A 42 10.21 -0.96 -14.56
N SER A 43 10.92 -2.07 -14.34
CA SER A 43 11.31 -2.52 -12.98
C SER A 43 12.31 -1.61 -12.25
N LYS A 44 12.79 -0.54 -12.89
CA LYS A 44 13.84 0.35 -12.33
C LYS A 44 13.48 1.83 -12.39
N HIS A 45 12.46 2.21 -13.15
CA HIS A 45 12.13 3.60 -13.39
C HIS A 45 10.68 3.92 -13.09
N TRP A 46 10.48 4.84 -12.17
CA TRP A 46 9.19 5.44 -11.93
C TRP A 46 8.75 6.33 -13.09
N ASN A 47 7.44 6.40 -13.33
CA ASN A 47 6.87 7.30 -14.32
C ASN A 47 7.09 8.77 -13.89
N SER A 48 7.48 9.63 -14.84
CA SER A 48 7.65 11.06 -14.58
C SER A 48 6.35 11.77 -14.16
N ASN A 49 5.19 11.21 -14.52
CA ASN A 49 3.87 11.72 -14.16
C ASN A 49 3.27 11.02 -12.93
N LEU A 50 4.10 10.37 -12.11
CA LEU A 50 3.65 9.57 -10.96
C LEU A 50 2.71 10.33 -10.03
N GLU A 51 2.97 11.62 -9.78
CA GLU A 51 2.12 12.45 -8.92
C GLU A 51 0.68 12.53 -9.43
N ALA A 52 0.51 12.78 -10.73
CA ALA A 52 -0.81 12.84 -11.35
C ALA A 52 -1.52 11.47 -11.33
N ILE A 53 -0.78 10.40 -11.60
CA ILE A 53 -1.29 9.03 -11.60
C ILE A 53 -1.79 8.64 -10.19
N LEU A 54 -0.99 8.86 -9.15
CA LEU A 54 -1.37 8.56 -7.77
C LEU A 54 -2.57 9.42 -7.32
N THR A 55 -2.58 10.70 -7.71
CA THR A 55 -3.69 11.60 -7.37
C THR A 55 -5.00 11.12 -7.99
N ASP A 56 -4.98 10.68 -9.25
CA ASP A 56 -6.15 10.13 -9.92
C ASP A 56 -6.59 8.81 -9.26
N GLN A 57 -5.69 7.89 -9.04
CA GLN A 57 -5.98 6.60 -8.42
C GLN A 57 -6.59 6.76 -7.03
N PHE A 58 -5.98 7.53 -6.15
CA PHE A 58 -6.48 7.72 -4.79
C PHE A 58 -7.83 8.46 -4.73
N ASN A 59 -8.19 9.23 -5.74
CA ASN A 59 -9.49 9.90 -5.82
C ASN A 59 -10.60 9.04 -6.46
N ASN A 60 -10.27 8.15 -7.41
CA ASN A 60 -11.23 7.58 -8.34
C ASN A 60 -11.38 6.06 -8.27
N GLU A 61 -10.63 5.35 -7.42
CA GLU A 61 -10.61 3.88 -7.40
C GLU A 61 -11.77 3.20 -6.65
N ASN A 62 -12.84 3.93 -6.36
CA ASN A 62 -14.05 3.34 -5.79
C ASN A 62 -15.09 3.03 -6.88
N ASN A 63 -15.55 1.79 -6.91
CA ASN A 63 -16.62 1.34 -7.77
C ASN A 63 -17.50 0.30 -7.07
N THR A 64 -18.48 -0.28 -7.77
CA THR A 64 -19.42 -1.25 -7.17
C THR A 64 -18.80 -2.53 -6.65
N SER A 65 -17.63 -2.91 -7.15
CA SER A 65 -16.92 -4.15 -6.77
C SER A 65 -15.60 -3.91 -6.02
N THR A 66 -15.12 -2.67 -5.96
CA THR A 66 -13.85 -2.33 -5.34
C THR A 66 -13.99 -1.11 -4.44
N GLN A 67 -13.50 -1.20 -3.21
CA GLN A 67 -13.45 -0.10 -2.27
C GLN A 67 -12.00 0.18 -1.86
N LEU A 68 -11.57 1.42 -2.06
CA LEU A 68 -10.29 1.90 -1.56
C LEU A 68 -10.41 2.24 -0.06
N LYS A 69 -9.48 1.73 0.74
CA LYS A 69 -9.33 2.01 2.16
C LYS A 69 -7.89 2.42 2.44
N ILE A 70 -7.73 3.55 3.07
CA ILE A 70 -6.40 4.09 3.39
C ILE A 70 -6.25 4.23 4.90
N LEU A 71 -5.21 3.59 5.44
CA LEU A 71 -4.82 3.67 6.83
C LEU A 71 -3.55 4.51 6.93
N ILE A 72 -3.54 5.49 7.82
CA ILE A 72 -2.36 6.31 8.06
C ILE A 72 -1.87 6.18 9.50
N ALA A 73 -0.57 6.35 9.68
CA ALA A 73 0.04 6.67 10.96
C ALA A 73 0.49 8.13 10.91
N GLU A 74 0.18 8.90 11.94
CA GLU A 74 0.57 10.31 12.05
C GLU A 74 1.20 10.61 13.39
N ASN A 75 2.15 11.54 13.40
CA ASN A 75 2.78 12.04 14.60
C ASN A 75 1.92 13.10 15.34
N ASN A 76 2.40 13.61 16.46
CA ASN A 76 1.69 14.64 17.24
C ASN A 76 1.50 15.98 16.50
N ASN A 77 2.22 16.21 15.41
CA ASN A 77 2.06 17.38 14.55
C ASN A 77 1.08 17.14 13.40
N HIS A 78 0.44 15.98 13.36
CA HIS A 78 -0.41 15.51 12.26
C HIS A 78 0.32 15.25 10.93
N ASP A 79 1.66 15.15 10.94
CA ASP A 79 2.40 14.72 9.75
C ASP A 79 2.24 13.23 9.53
N ILE A 80 2.00 12.81 8.29
CA ILE A 80 1.95 11.40 7.93
C ILE A 80 3.35 10.80 8.04
N ILE A 81 3.47 9.74 8.83
CA ILE A 81 4.73 9.01 9.07
C ILE A 81 4.66 7.55 8.58
N GLY A 82 3.50 7.13 8.14
CA GLY A 82 3.27 5.82 7.53
C GLY A 82 1.92 5.77 6.85
N MET A 83 1.83 4.98 5.79
CA MET A 83 0.57 4.74 5.08
C MET A 83 0.45 3.28 4.67
N LEU A 84 -0.80 2.83 4.55
CA LEU A 84 -1.15 1.53 4.02
C LEU A 84 -2.43 1.70 3.19
N VAL A 85 -2.40 1.20 1.94
CA VAL A 85 -3.51 1.29 1.00
C VAL A 85 -4.05 -0.10 0.74
N PHE A 86 -5.36 -0.25 0.90
CA PHE A 86 -6.10 -1.48 0.73
C PHE A 86 -7.18 -1.32 -0.33
N HIS A 87 -7.25 -2.26 -1.25
CA HIS A 87 -8.42 -2.47 -2.09
C HIS A 87 -9.24 -3.65 -1.56
N VAL A 88 -10.45 -3.40 -1.10
CA VAL A 88 -11.40 -4.46 -0.75
C VAL A 88 -12.17 -4.81 -2.01
N ILE A 89 -12.07 -6.05 -2.45
CA ILE A 89 -12.63 -6.54 -3.71
C ILE A 89 -13.69 -7.60 -3.43
N ASN A 90 -14.88 -7.40 -4.00
CA ASN A 90 -15.94 -8.40 -4.01
C ASN A 90 -16.03 -9.04 -5.41
N SER A 91 -15.54 -10.27 -5.52
CA SER A 91 -15.57 -11.02 -6.79
C SER A 91 -16.91 -11.72 -7.07
N GLY A 92 -17.90 -11.56 -6.20
CA GLY A 92 -19.17 -12.29 -6.25
C GLY A 92 -19.11 -13.66 -5.57
N PHE A 93 -17.94 -14.31 -5.50
CA PHE A 93 -17.73 -15.59 -4.82
C PHE A 93 -16.99 -15.44 -3.50
N ARG A 94 -16.09 -14.48 -3.44
CA ARG A 94 -15.28 -14.19 -2.24
C ARG A 94 -15.03 -12.70 -2.13
N GLN A 95 -15.00 -12.23 -0.90
CA GLN A 95 -14.47 -10.91 -0.57
C GLN A 95 -13.02 -11.07 -0.11
N TYR A 96 -12.13 -10.31 -0.73
CA TYR A 96 -10.70 -10.33 -0.38
C TYR A 96 -10.14 -8.93 -0.44
N ALA A 97 -8.97 -8.73 0.12
CA ALA A 97 -8.27 -7.46 0.02
C ALA A 97 -6.94 -7.61 -0.74
N VAL A 98 -6.56 -6.54 -1.42
CA VAL A 98 -5.22 -6.35 -1.94
C VAL A 98 -4.55 -5.24 -1.13
N LEU A 99 -3.44 -5.55 -0.46
CA LEU A 99 -2.56 -4.55 0.13
C LEU A 99 -1.72 -3.99 -1.00
N GLU A 100 -2.13 -2.83 -1.52
CA GLU A 100 -1.53 -2.18 -2.68
C GLU A 100 -0.25 -1.45 -2.29
N ASP A 101 -0.34 -0.62 -1.26
CA ASP A 101 0.79 0.19 -0.81
C ASP A 101 1.02 0.06 0.69
N MET A 102 2.28 0.02 1.08
CA MET A 102 2.69 0.16 2.46
C MET A 102 4.05 0.86 2.54
N LEU A 103 4.05 2.10 2.97
CA LEU A 103 5.26 2.93 3.09
C LEU A 103 5.38 3.52 4.48
N LEU A 104 6.62 3.70 4.90
CA LEU A 104 6.98 4.31 6.18
C LEU A 104 8.05 5.38 5.95
N ASP A 105 8.01 6.42 6.75
CA ASP A 105 9.14 7.34 6.88
C ASP A 105 10.38 6.54 7.33
N GLN A 106 11.41 6.56 6.50
CA GLN A 106 12.62 5.77 6.73
C GLN A 106 13.41 6.25 7.96
N SER A 107 13.25 7.52 8.36
CA SER A 107 13.95 8.11 9.51
C SER A 107 13.47 7.54 10.85
N ILE A 108 12.28 6.94 10.88
CA ILE A 108 11.65 6.42 12.10
C ILE A 108 11.50 4.89 12.10
N ARG A 109 12.29 4.19 11.31
CA ARG A 109 12.32 2.73 11.31
C ARG A 109 12.66 2.18 12.70
N GLY A 110 12.14 0.99 13.00
CA GLY A 110 12.33 0.34 14.32
C GLY A 110 11.29 0.72 15.38
N MET A 111 10.43 1.71 15.15
CA MET A 111 9.37 2.15 16.08
C MET A 111 8.08 1.31 16.00
N SER A 112 8.11 0.17 15.34
CA SER A 112 6.96 -0.75 15.19
C SER A 112 5.75 -0.19 14.44
N ILE A 113 5.85 0.99 13.79
CA ILE A 113 4.75 1.64 13.08
C ILE A 113 4.19 0.73 11.98
N GLY A 114 5.06 0.14 11.14
CA GLY A 114 4.63 -0.80 10.12
C GLY A 114 3.88 -2.00 10.70
N SER A 115 4.37 -2.53 11.82
CA SER A 115 3.70 -3.62 12.55
C SER A 115 2.32 -3.21 13.04
N THR A 116 2.18 -1.98 13.52
CA THR A 116 0.90 -1.45 14.01
C THR A 116 -0.07 -1.24 12.85
N LEU A 117 0.36 -0.64 11.74
CA LEU A 117 -0.45 -0.48 10.53
C LEU A 117 -0.96 -1.84 10.03
N LEU A 118 -0.06 -2.81 9.82
CA LEU A 118 -0.44 -4.11 9.30
C LEU A 118 -1.38 -4.88 10.25
N LYS A 119 -1.14 -4.85 11.55
CA LYS A 119 -2.02 -5.49 12.54
C LYS A 119 -3.43 -4.86 12.54
N ASN A 120 -3.54 -3.54 12.46
CA ASN A 120 -4.82 -2.86 12.34
C ASN A 120 -5.56 -3.28 11.06
N ALA A 121 -4.85 -3.31 9.93
CA ALA A 121 -5.43 -3.73 8.66
C ALA A 121 -5.91 -5.18 8.69
N ILE A 122 -5.12 -6.11 9.26
CA ILE A 122 -5.53 -7.51 9.44
C ILE A 122 -6.76 -7.64 10.36
N GLN A 123 -6.81 -6.85 11.43
CA GLN A 123 -7.95 -6.88 12.35
C GLN A 123 -9.22 -6.35 11.68
N GLU A 124 -9.15 -5.23 10.97
CA GLU A 124 -10.29 -4.68 10.23
C GLU A 124 -10.73 -5.58 9.07
N SER A 125 -9.80 -6.26 8.41
CA SER A 125 -10.12 -7.24 7.36
C SER A 125 -11.04 -8.35 7.88
N LYS A 126 -10.86 -8.78 9.14
CA LYS A 126 -11.77 -9.76 9.78
C LYS A 126 -13.17 -9.17 10.02
N ASN A 127 -13.24 -7.89 10.42
CA ASN A 127 -14.50 -7.19 10.62
C ASN A 127 -15.26 -6.97 9.31
N TRP A 128 -14.56 -6.89 8.18
CA TRP A 128 -15.12 -6.75 6.83
C TRP A 128 -15.40 -8.09 6.13
N ASP A 129 -15.29 -9.22 6.83
CA ASP A 129 -15.46 -10.56 6.27
C ASP A 129 -14.52 -10.85 5.09
N ILE A 130 -13.28 -10.36 5.18
CA ILE A 130 -12.23 -10.61 4.20
C ILE A 130 -11.67 -12.02 4.40
N HIS A 131 -11.69 -12.82 3.35
CA HIS A 131 -11.24 -14.22 3.40
C HIS A 131 -9.71 -14.34 3.37
N PHE A 132 -9.03 -13.48 2.62
CA PHE A 132 -7.56 -13.43 2.53
C PHE A 132 -7.09 -12.06 2.06
N ILE A 133 -5.83 -11.76 2.33
CA ILE A 133 -5.15 -10.55 1.88
C ILE A 133 -4.06 -10.96 0.91
N LEU A 134 -4.08 -10.38 -0.29
CA LEU A 134 -3.00 -10.48 -1.27
C LEU A 134 -2.10 -9.26 -1.16
N LEU A 135 -0.84 -9.42 -1.51
CA LEU A 135 0.08 -8.32 -1.77
C LEU A 135 1.09 -8.73 -2.83
N GLU A 136 1.68 -7.73 -3.43
CA GLU A 136 2.83 -7.89 -4.31
C GLU A 136 3.98 -7.04 -3.78
N SER A 137 5.19 -7.47 -4.06
CA SER A 137 6.39 -6.76 -3.65
C SER A 137 7.47 -6.95 -4.70
N GLY A 138 8.20 -5.88 -5.02
CA GLY A 138 9.32 -5.95 -5.94
C GLY A 138 10.33 -7.02 -5.53
N VAL A 139 10.91 -7.71 -6.51
CA VAL A 139 11.83 -8.84 -6.28
C VAL A 139 13.04 -8.45 -5.44
N ASP A 140 13.47 -7.19 -5.52
CA ASP A 140 14.62 -6.65 -4.79
C ASP A 140 14.24 -6.07 -3.41
N ASN A 141 12.96 -6.15 -3.01
CA ASN A 141 12.48 -5.63 -1.73
C ASN A 141 12.55 -6.69 -0.61
N GLU A 142 13.74 -7.21 -0.36
CA GLU A 142 13.98 -8.27 0.62
C GLU A 142 13.47 -7.91 2.03
N GLY A 143 13.60 -6.64 2.42
CA GLY A 143 13.12 -6.16 3.71
C GLY A 143 11.61 -6.29 3.87
N ALA A 144 10.84 -6.01 2.81
CA ALA A 144 9.40 -6.22 2.79
C ALA A 144 9.05 -7.72 2.82
N HIS A 145 9.77 -8.56 2.05
CA HIS A 145 9.54 -10.01 2.06
C HIS A 145 9.72 -10.59 3.46
N HIS A 146 10.80 -10.25 4.17
CA HIS A 146 11.03 -10.69 5.55
C HIS A 146 9.95 -10.18 6.50
N PHE A 147 9.54 -8.91 6.33
CA PHE A 147 8.49 -8.33 7.15
C PHE A 147 7.15 -9.07 6.97
N PHE A 148 6.68 -9.25 5.75
CA PHE A 148 5.40 -9.90 5.49
C PHE A 148 5.40 -11.39 5.87
N ASN A 149 6.47 -12.12 5.61
CA ASN A 149 6.63 -13.51 6.05
C ASN A 149 6.48 -13.66 7.58
N LYS A 150 7.00 -12.72 8.36
CA LYS A 150 6.84 -12.69 9.82
C LYS A 150 5.38 -12.59 10.27
N TYR A 151 4.51 -12.03 9.41
CA TYR A 151 3.06 -11.89 9.67
C TYR A 151 2.22 -13.00 9.02
N GLY A 152 2.85 -14.04 8.51
CA GLY A 152 2.17 -15.22 7.96
C GLY A 152 1.79 -15.10 6.49
N PHE A 153 2.31 -14.10 5.77
CA PHE A 153 2.16 -14.09 4.32
C PHE A 153 3.10 -15.11 3.69
N GLU A 154 2.58 -15.88 2.75
CA GLU A 154 3.32 -16.92 2.03
C GLU A 154 3.36 -16.58 0.54
N LYS A 155 4.49 -16.84 -0.10
CA LYS A 155 4.64 -16.70 -1.55
C LYS A 155 3.85 -17.80 -2.25
N VAL A 156 2.86 -17.42 -3.05
CA VAL A 156 1.97 -18.36 -3.76
C VAL A 156 2.13 -18.32 -5.28
N SER A 157 2.81 -17.30 -5.83
CA SER A 157 3.00 -17.14 -7.29
C SER A 157 4.24 -16.31 -7.60
N GLU A 158 4.62 -16.32 -8.88
CA GLU A 158 5.62 -15.43 -9.48
C GLU A 158 5.03 -14.80 -10.74
N ASN A 159 5.37 -13.54 -11.00
CA ASN A 159 4.96 -12.81 -12.19
C ASN A 159 6.15 -12.61 -13.13
N TYR A 160 5.92 -12.80 -14.42
CA TYR A 160 6.91 -12.59 -15.46
C TYR A 160 6.35 -11.57 -16.45
N ILE A 161 7.18 -10.63 -16.92
CA ILE A 161 6.77 -9.60 -17.88
C ILE A 161 7.73 -9.61 -19.07
N LEU A 162 7.18 -9.54 -20.29
CA LEU A 162 7.92 -9.26 -21.51
C LEU A 162 7.53 -7.87 -21.99
N MET A 163 8.50 -6.96 -22.01
CA MET A 163 8.31 -5.63 -22.59
C MET A 163 8.44 -5.75 -24.13
N LEU A 164 7.49 -5.16 -24.87
CA LEU A 164 7.43 -5.20 -26.36
C LEU A 164 7.91 -3.89 -26.96
#